data_545f128691913334c8bba73c77ff1b87
#
_entry.id   545f128691913334c8bba73c77ff1b87
#
_cell.length_a   1.000
_cell.length_b   1.000
_cell.length_c   1.000
_cell.angle_alpha   90.00
_cell.angle_beta   90.00
_cell.angle_gamma   90.00
#
_symmetry.space_group_name_H-M   'P 1'
#
loop_
_entity.id
_entity.type
_entity.pdbx_description
1 polymer ?
#
loop_
_entity_poly.entity_id
_entity_poly.type
_entity_poly.pdbx_seq_one_letter_code
_entity_poly.pdbx_strand_id
1 'polypeptide(L)'
;MPVDLRLYALVDPEHAGGRDLAELSRLVAQGGATLVQLRDKRSDTRPMVQLARAIKAALAPFDIPLLVNDRVDVALASGADGVHVGQQDMAVEDARRLLGPRAIIGLSIKTVAQAEAAPLDLLDYVGVGGVFATSSKDNPNPPIGPSGLARIAEVFRRRAPSFPLCGIAGIDAGNAGEAIAAGADGVAVISALSLQADPQAAAHALRGVVDVALARRQHR
;
A
#
# COMPACT_ATOMS: atom_id res chain seq x y z
N MET A 1 10.75 -13.01 4.14
CA MET A 1 9.50 -13.50 3.48
C MET A 1 9.00 -12.38 2.58
N PRO A 2 8.38 -12.67 1.43
CA PRO A 2 7.80 -11.63 0.58
C PRO A 2 6.71 -10.87 1.34
N VAL A 3 6.53 -9.58 1.01
CA VAL A 3 5.51 -8.72 1.62
C VAL A 3 4.11 -9.22 1.25
N ASP A 4 3.24 -9.41 2.24
CA ASP A 4 1.84 -9.76 2.00
C ASP A 4 1.03 -8.50 1.67
N LEU A 5 0.63 -8.37 0.40
CA LEU A 5 -0.09 -7.22 -0.14
C LEU A 5 -1.61 -7.44 -0.26
N ARG A 6 -2.14 -8.58 0.20
CA ARG A 6 -3.56 -8.93 -0.01
C ARG A 6 -4.51 -7.80 0.40
N LEU A 7 -4.29 -7.20 1.56
CA LEU A 7 -5.02 -6.00 1.96
C LEU A 7 -4.06 -4.99 2.60
N TYR A 8 -3.70 -3.98 1.84
CA TYR A 8 -2.82 -2.90 2.23
C TYR A 8 -3.63 -1.67 2.61
N ALA A 9 -3.74 -1.38 3.90
CA ALA A 9 -4.50 -0.23 4.41
C ALA A 9 -3.60 1.01 4.52
N LEU A 10 -4.00 2.10 3.87
CA LEU A 10 -3.40 3.40 4.07
C LEU A 10 -4.24 4.20 5.06
N VAL A 11 -3.64 4.64 6.16
CA VAL A 11 -4.26 5.52 7.15
C VAL A 11 -3.75 6.94 6.96
N ASP A 12 -4.69 7.88 6.80
CA ASP A 12 -4.39 9.25 6.40
C ASP A 12 -5.26 10.21 7.23
N PRO A 13 -4.67 11.18 7.96
CA PRO A 13 -5.42 12.12 8.80
C PRO A 13 -6.52 12.87 8.04
N GLU A 14 -6.29 13.20 6.76
CA GLU A 14 -7.26 13.92 5.94
C GLU A 14 -8.45 13.04 5.51
N HIS A 15 -8.30 11.72 5.57
CA HIS A 15 -9.28 10.74 5.11
C HIS A 15 -9.72 9.77 6.23
N ALA A 16 -9.49 10.13 7.48
CA ALA A 16 -9.87 9.30 8.63
C ALA A 16 -11.24 9.65 9.24
N GLY A 17 -11.90 10.71 8.73
CA GLY A 17 -13.19 11.16 9.30
C GLY A 17 -13.10 11.57 10.77
N GLY A 18 -11.95 12.12 11.20
CA GLY A 18 -11.69 12.53 12.58
C GLY A 18 -11.37 11.40 13.54
N ARG A 19 -11.20 10.15 13.06
CA ARG A 19 -10.80 9.00 13.89
C ARG A 19 -9.34 9.10 14.31
N ASP A 20 -9.04 8.59 15.50
CA ASP A 20 -7.66 8.29 15.91
C ASP A 20 -7.04 7.25 14.97
N LEU A 21 -5.84 7.53 14.42
CA LEU A 21 -5.22 6.68 13.41
C LEU A 21 -4.61 5.40 13.99
N ALA A 22 -4.21 5.40 15.26
CA ALA A 22 -3.74 4.19 15.91
C ALA A 22 -4.90 3.21 16.13
N GLU A 23 -6.05 3.72 16.56
CA GLU A 23 -7.28 2.93 16.68
C GLU A 23 -7.81 2.45 15.33
N LEU A 24 -7.82 3.32 14.30
CA LEU A 24 -8.18 2.91 12.94
C LEU A 24 -7.27 1.78 12.43
N SER A 25 -5.95 1.90 12.67
CA SER A 25 -4.97 0.87 12.28
C SER A 25 -5.24 -0.46 12.99
N ARG A 26 -5.58 -0.42 14.28
CA ARG A 26 -5.96 -1.61 15.05
C ARG A 26 -7.22 -2.27 14.48
N LEU A 27 -8.25 -1.50 14.16
CA LEU A 27 -9.51 -2.00 13.59
C LEU A 27 -9.31 -2.67 12.23
N VAL A 28 -8.57 -2.03 11.31
CA VAL A 28 -8.31 -2.62 10.00
C VAL A 28 -7.41 -3.85 10.10
N ALA A 29 -6.48 -3.89 11.06
CA ALA A 29 -5.66 -5.06 11.36
C ALA A 29 -6.52 -6.25 11.82
N GLN A 30 -7.45 -6.01 12.75
CA GLN A 30 -8.43 -7.02 13.19
C GLN A 30 -9.33 -7.51 12.06
N GLY A 31 -9.63 -6.64 11.09
CA GLY A 31 -10.39 -6.97 9.89
C GLY A 31 -9.59 -7.74 8.82
N GLY A 32 -8.28 -7.94 9.01
CA GLY A 32 -7.47 -8.75 8.12
C GLY A 32 -6.58 -7.96 7.15
N ALA A 33 -6.30 -6.68 7.42
CA ALA A 33 -5.22 -5.97 6.73
C ALA A 33 -3.89 -6.70 6.97
N THR A 34 -3.04 -6.73 5.96
CA THR A 34 -1.74 -7.44 5.98
C THR A 34 -0.55 -6.50 5.97
N LEU A 35 -0.80 -5.24 5.65
CA LEU A 35 0.17 -4.17 5.64
C LEU A 35 -0.54 -2.86 5.95
N VAL A 36 0.09 -1.98 6.73
CA VAL A 36 -0.44 -0.64 7.03
C VAL A 36 0.59 0.42 6.62
N GLN A 37 0.11 1.55 6.09
CA GLN A 37 0.94 2.70 5.78
C GLN A 37 0.36 3.96 6.43
N LEU A 38 1.19 4.70 7.17
CA LEU A 38 0.89 6.06 7.55
C LEU A 38 1.16 6.99 6.35
N ARG A 39 0.12 7.63 5.84
CA ARG A 39 0.20 8.66 4.82
C ARG A 39 -0.23 10.00 5.43
N ASP A 40 0.73 10.80 5.85
CA ASP A 40 0.50 12.15 6.37
C ASP A 40 1.31 13.14 5.53
N LYS A 41 0.62 14.04 4.86
CA LYS A 41 1.21 15.02 3.94
C LYS A 41 1.30 16.42 4.53
N ARG A 42 0.82 16.64 5.76
CA ARG A 42 0.68 17.97 6.34
C ARG A 42 1.35 18.16 7.68
N SER A 43 1.45 17.12 8.49
CA SER A 43 2.01 17.25 9.83
C SER A 43 3.51 17.53 9.81
N ASP A 44 3.95 18.28 10.80
CA ASP A 44 5.37 18.44 11.09
C ASP A 44 6.01 17.10 11.49
N THR A 45 7.33 17.01 11.34
CA THR A 45 8.08 15.75 11.55
C THR A 45 7.87 15.15 12.95
N ARG A 46 7.89 15.97 14.01
CA ARG A 46 7.75 15.46 15.38
C ARG A 46 6.39 14.83 15.66
N PRO A 47 5.24 15.45 15.36
CA PRO A 47 3.94 14.82 15.46
C PRO A 47 3.83 13.55 14.61
N MET A 48 4.36 13.55 13.40
CA MET A 48 4.32 12.39 12.49
C MET A 48 5.10 11.20 13.07
N VAL A 49 6.28 11.43 13.67
CA VAL A 49 7.05 10.39 14.37
C VAL A 49 6.28 9.82 15.55
N GLN A 50 5.62 10.67 16.35
CA GLN A 50 4.81 10.24 17.48
C GLN A 50 3.63 9.39 17.02
N LEU A 51 2.93 9.83 15.98
CA LEU A 51 1.82 9.11 15.37
C LEU A 51 2.25 7.74 14.81
N ALA A 52 3.36 7.70 14.07
CA ALA A 52 3.91 6.44 13.54
C ALA A 52 4.23 5.44 14.66
N ARG A 53 4.79 5.92 15.79
CA ARG A 53 5.04 5.07 16.97
C ARG A 53 3.75 4.54 17.59
N ALA A 54 2.71 5.37 17.71
CA ALA A 54 1.42 4.97 18.23
C ALA A 54 0.76 3.91 17.33
N ILE A 55 0.78 4.11 16.01
CA ILE A 55 0.28 3.14 15.04
C ILE A 55 1.07 1.83 15.13
N LYS A 56 2.40 1.87 15.17
CA LYS A 56 3.23 0.67 15.29
C LYS A 56 2.92 -0.12 16.56
N ALA A 57 2.72 0.56 17.68
CA ALA A 57 2.31 -0.09 18.94
C ALA A 57 0.92 -0.74 18.81
N ALA A 58 -0.03 -0.11 18.14
CA ALA A 58 -1.36 -0.66 17.90
C ALA A 58 -1.35 -1.89 16.96
N LEU A 59 -0.39 -1.98 16.04
CA LEU A 59 -0.23 -3.10 15.11
C LEU A 59 0.56 -4.28 15.69
N ALA A 60 1.36 -4.07 16.74
CA ALA A 60 2.25 -5.09 17.31
C ALA A 60 1.54 -6.40 17.70
N PRO A 61 0.31 -6.41 18.28
CA PRO A 61 -0.39 -7.65 18.60
C PRO A 61 -0.77 -8.51 17.39
N PHE A 62 -0.73 -7.95 16.18
CA PHE A 62 -1.14 -8.60 14.93
C PHE A 62 0.05 -8.98 14.04
N ASP A 63 1.27 -8.61 14.44
CA ASP A 63 2.50 -8.78 13.65
C ASP A 63 2.40 -8.18 12.23
N ILE A 64 1.69 -7.04 12.10
CA ILE A 64 1.49 -6.36 10.83
C ILE A 64 2.51 -5.23 10.71
N PRO A 65 3.29 -5.20 9.61
CA PRO A 65 4.28 -4.16 9.40
C PRO A 65 3.64 -2.78 9.13
N LEU A 66 4.33 -1.74 9.65
CA LEU A 66 4.01 -0.34 9.38
C LEU A 66 5.02 0.26 8.40
N LEU A 67 4.52 0.84 7.33
CA LEU A 67 5.30 1.69 6.43
C LEU A 67 4.96 3.17 6.63
N VAL A 68 5.91 4.04 6.33
CA VAL A 68 5.69 5.48 6.25
C VAL A 68 5.73 5.93 4.79
N ASN A 69 4.80 6.79 4.39
CA ASN A 69 4.77 7.33 3.03
C ASN A 69 5.85 8.43 2.87
N ASP A 70 6.71 8.33 1.88
CA ASP A 70 7.77 9.26 1.42
C ASP A 70 8.88 9.59 2.46
N ARG A 71 8.56 9.66 3.74
CA ARG A 71 9.41 10.21 4.80
C ARG A 71 10.32 9.13 5.41
N VAL A 72 11.48 8.91 4.78
CA VAL A 72 12.52 7.97 5.27
C VAL A 72 13.04 8.36 6.66
N ASP A 73 13.20 9.65 6.93
CA ASP A 73 13.60 10.19 8.23
C ASP A 73 12.60 9.84 9.33
N VAL A 74 11.29 9.93 9.04
CA VAL A 74 10.23 9.54 9.97
C VAL A 74 10.21 8.04 10.21
N ALA A 75 10.40 7.23 9.16
CA ALA A 75 10.50 5.78 9.30
C ALA A 75 11.64 5.37 10.22
N LEU A 76 12.84 5.95 10.03
CA LEU A 76 14.00 5.74 10.91
C LEU A 76 13.71 6.15 12.35
N ALA A 77 13.21 7.38 12.55
CA ALA A 77 13.00 7.93 13.87
C ALA A 77 11.88 7.23 14.66
N SER A 78 10.85 6.71 13.98
CA SER A 78 9.73 5.99 14.60
C SER A 78 10.01 4.51 14.81
N GLY A 79 10.98 3.94 14.09
CA GLY A 79 11.22 2.51 14.03
C GLY A 79 10.17 1.76 13.22
N ALA A 80 9.53 2.41 12.24
CA ALA A 80 8.65 1.76 11.27
C ALA A 80 9.42 0.70 10.48
N ASP A 81 8.68 -0.25 9.87
CA ASP A 81 9.27 -1.41 9.20
C ASP A 81 9.76 -1.09 7.78
N GLY A 82 9.45 0.12 7.30
CA GLY A 82 9.94 0.59 6.00
C GLY A 82 9.22 1.83 5.48
N VAL A 83 9.31 2.03 4.17
CA VAL A 83 8.74 3.18 3.46
C VAL A 83 8.08 2.78 2.15
N HIS A 84 7.16 3.62 1.71
CA HIS A 84 6.67 3.64 0.33
C HIS A 84 7.01 5.00 -0.28
N VAL A 85 7.73 5.00 -1.40
CA VAL A 85 8.16 6.22 -2.09
C VAL A 85 7.55 6.34 -3.48
N GLY A 86 7.37 7.56 -3.95
CA GLY A 86 7.02 7.88 -5.33
C GLY A 86 8.25 8.17 -6.18
N GLN A 87 8.01 8.47 -7.46
CA GLN A 87 9.07 8.71 -8.46
C GLN A 87 9.86 10.02 -8.24
N GLN A 88 9.32 10.93 -7.43
CA GLN A 88 9.93 12.24 -7.16
C GLN A 88 10.38 12.39 -5.69
N ASP A 89 10.19 11.34 -4.90
CA ASP A 89 10.63 11.30 -3.51
C ASP A 89 12.10 10.85 -3.43
N MET A 90 12.56 10.43 -2.25
CA MET A 90 13.92 9.91 -2.09
C MET A 90 14.15 8.71 -3.02
N ALA A 91 15.29 8.69 -3.70
CA ALA A 91 15.67 7.56 -4.55
C ALA A 91 15.70 6.24 -3.76
N VAL A 92 15.28 5.15 -4.39
CA VAL A 92 15.20 3.82 -3.77
C VAL A 92 16.56 3.39 -3.22
N GLU A 93 17.64 3.70 -3.93
CA GLU A 93 19.03 3.42 -3.55
C GLU A 93 19.39 4.10 -2.23
N ASP A 94 19.04 5.38 -2.09
CA ASP A 94 19.29 6.14 -0.87
C ASP A 94 18.40 5.67 0.29
N ALA A 95 17.13 5.40 0.03
CA ALA A 95 16.21 4.84 1.03
C ALA A 95 16.72 3.49 1.55
N ARG A 96 17.16 2.59 0.65
CA ARG A 96 17.73 1.29 1.01
C ARG A 96 19.03 1.44 1.82
N ARG A 97 19.91 2.35 1.40
CA ARG A 97 21.16 2.63 2.12
C ARG A 97 20.91 3.13 3.55
N LEU A 98 19.90 4.00 3.74
CA LEU A 98 19.57 4.59 5.04
C LEU A 98 18.83 3.60 5.96
N LEU A 99 17.85 2.88 5.43
CA LEU A 99 17.00 1.97 6.21
C LEU A 99 17.61 0.59 6.43
N GLY A 100 18.59 0.24 5.59
CA GLY A 100 19.27 -1.06 5.65
C GLY A 100 18.50 -2.18 4.93
N PRO A 101 19.10 -3.40 4.90
CA PRO A 101 18.64 -4.50 4.04
C PRO A 101 17.34 -5.16 4.51
N ARG A 102 16.91 -4.93 5.73
CA ARG A 102 15.71 -5.56 6.31
C ARG A 102 14.45 -4.70 6.21
N ALA A 103 14.59 -3.43 5.85
CA ALA A 103 13.44 -2.55 5.70
C ALA A 103 12.61 -2.91 4.47
N ILE A 104 11.30 -2.76 4.56
CA ILE A 104 10.38 -2.92 3.43
C ILE A 104 10.38 -1.62 2.63
N ILE A 105 10.73 -1.68 1.34
CA ILE A 105 10.70 -0.53 0.44
C ILE A 105 9.76 -0.79 -0.72
N GLY A 106 8.71 0.02 -0.82
CA GLY A 106 7.77 0.03 -1.92
C GLY A 106 7.97 1.23 -2.84
N LEU A 107 7.68 1.05 -4.12
CA LEU A 107 7.75 2.11 -5.13
C LEU A 107 6.43 2.26 -5.89
N SER A 108 5.97 3.51 -6.05
CA SER A 108 4.83 3.84 -6.91
C SER A 108 5.19 3.71 -8.39
N ILE A 109 4.40 2.97 -9.15
CA ILE A 109 4.54 2.77 -10.61
C ILE A 109 3.24 3.20 -11.31
N LYS A 110 3.35 4.02 -12.36
CA LYS A 110 2.21 4.51 -13.14
C LYS A 110 2.28 4.17 -14.63
N THR A 111 3.47 3.85 -15.14
CA THR A 111 3.71 3.59 -16.55
C THR A 111 4.55 2.34 -16.78
N VAL A 112 4.45 1.78 -17.99
CA VAL A 112 5.31 0.66 -18.44
C VAL A 112 6.79 1.05 -18.38
N ALA A 113 7.15 2.27 -18.76
CA ALA A 113 8.53 2.75 -18.72
C ALA A 113 9.09 2.76 -17.28
N GLN A 114 8.29 3.20 -16.30
CA GLN A 114 8.68 3.14 -14.88
C GLN A 114 8.83 1.68 -14.41
N ALA A 115 7.96 0.77 -14.86
CA ALA A 115 8.06 -0.64 -14.53
C ALA A 115 9.33 -1.29 -15.11
N GLU A 116 9.71 -0.94 -16.33
CA GLU A 116 10.97 -1.42 -16.95
C GLU A 116 12.22 -0.88 -16.24
N ALA A 117 12.17 0.36 -15.74
CA ALA A 117 13.30 1.00 -15.06
C ALA A 117 13.41 0.66 -13.56
N ALA A 118 12.40 0.03 -12.95
CA ALA A 118 12.37 -0.20 -11.50
C ALA A 118 13.55 -1.08 -11.02
N PRO A 119 14.29 -0.67 -9.96
CA PRO A 119 15.43 -1.42 -9.41
C PRO A 119 14.94 -2.55 -8.48
N LEU A 120 14.55 -3.68 -9.06
CA LEU A 120 13.86 -4.78 -8.35
C LEU A 120 14.69 -5.39 -7.20
N ASP A 121 16.00 -5.37 -7.30
CA ASP A 121 16.95 -5.84 -6.29
C ASP A 121 16.98 -4.98 -5.01
N LEU A 122 16.48 -3.75 -5.09
CA LEU A 122 16.40 -2.81 -3.97
C LEU A 122 14.97 -2.66 -3.42
N LEU A 123 13.98 -3.22 -4.10
CA LEU A 123 12.55 -3.11 -3.77
C LEU A 123 12.01 -4.42 -3.20
N ASP A 124 10.99 -4.30 -2.34
CA ASP A 124 10.25 -5.43 -1.82
C ASP A 124 8.88 -5.59 -2.50
N TYR A 125 8.33 -4.50 -3.03
CA TYR A 125 7.07 -4.51 -3.77
C TYR A 125 6.88 -3.22 -4.57
N VAL A 126 5.86 -3.20 -5.44
CA VAL A 126 5.40 -1.99 -6.12
C VAL A 126 3.90 -1.76 -5.94
N GLY A 127 3.52 -0.47 -5.85
CA GLY A 127 2.14 -0.01 -5.92
C GLY A 127 1.83 0.55 -7.31
N VAL A 128 0.94 -0.10 -8.03
CA VAL A 128 0.54 0.31 -9.40
C VAL A 128 -0.74 1.15 -9.34
N GLY A 129 -0.64 2.42 -9.73
CA GLY A 129 -1.79 3.33 -9.61
C GLY A 129 -1.84 4.46 -10.64
N GLY A 130 -2.90 5.29 -10.74
CA GLY A 130 -4.30 5.06 -10.23
C GLY A 130 -5.11 4.16 -11.12
N VAL A 131 -5.52 3.06 -10.54
CA VAL A 131 -6.28 2.06 -11.32
C VAL A 131 -7.66 2.60 -11.67
N PHE A 132 -8.40 3.10 -10.69
CA PHE A 132 -9.71 3.73 -10.89
C PHE A 132 -9.71 5.19 -10.46
N ALA A 133 -10.76 5.93 -10.81
CA ALA A 133 -10.96 7.30 -10.35
C ALA A 133 -11.06 7.35 -8.83
N THR A 134 -10.47 8.38 -8.21
CA THR A 134 -10.46 8.54 -6.74
C THR A 134 -10.45 10.01 -6.35
N SER A 135 -11.10 10.33 -5.23
CA SER A 135 -11.02 11.62 -4.56
C SER A 135 -10.04 11.64 -3.38
N SER A 136 -9.49 10.48 -2.98
CA SER A 136 -8.60 10.37 -1.81
C SER A 136 -7.16 10.81 -2.10
N LYS A 137 -6.83 11.14 -3.34
CA LYS A 137 -5.51 11.63 -3.75
C LYS A 137 -5.68 12.53 -4.96
N ASP A 138 -5.02 13.66 -4.95
CA ASP A 138 -4.89 14.47 -6.16
C ASP A 138 -4.12 13.68 -7.23
N ASN A 139 -4.82 13.38 -8.32
CA ASN A 139 -4.26 12.58 -9.41
C ASN A 139 -4.59 13.26 -10.74
N PRO A 140 -3.68 14.12 -11.24
CA PRO A 140 -3.93 14.93 -12.44
C PRO A 140 -4.07 14.08 -13.72
N ASN A 141 -3.66 12.82 -13.69
CA ASN A 141 -3.74 11.94 -14.85
C ASN A 141 -5.00 11.08 -14.79
N PRO A 142 -5.60 10.74 -15.94
CA PRO A 142 -6.74 9.81 -15.99
C PRO A 142 -6.34 8.44 -15.44
N PRO A 143 -7.31 7.68 -14.91
CA PRO A 143 -7.08 6.31 -14.45
C PRO A 143 -6.52 5.43 -15.56
N ILE A 144 -5.58 4.55 -15.20
CA ILE A 144 -5.00 3.58 -16.17
C ILE A 144 -5.92 2.39 -16.46
N GLY A 145 -6.92 2.18 -15.63
CA GLY A 145 -7.86 1.07 -15.68
C GLY A 145 -7.22 -0.30 -15.41
N PRO A 146 -8.04 -1.37 -15.34
CA PRO A 146 -7.53 -2.74 -15.21
C PRO A 146 -6.60 -3.13 -16.37
N SER A 147 -6.85 -2.66 -17.58
CA SER A 147 -5.98 -2.92 -18.74
C SER A 147 -4.59 -2.28 -18.62
N GLY A 148 -4.51 -1.08 -18.05
CA GLY A 148 -3.23 -0.42 -17.76
C GLY A 148 -2.46 -1.15 -16.66
N LEU A 149 -3.16 -1.57 -15.61
CA LEU A 149 -2.59 -2.41 -14.55
C LEU A 149 -2.04 -3.73 -15.12
N ALA A 150 -2.80 -4.40 -16.00
CA ALA A 150 -2.37 -5.67 -16.62
C ALA A 150 -1.07 -5.50 -17.44
N ARG A 151 -0.97 -4.45 -18.26
CA ARG A 151 0.27 -4.18 -19.03
C ARG A 151 1.49 -3.96 -18.12
N ILE A 152 1.30 -3.25 -16.99
CA ILE A 152 2.38 -3.02 -16.03
C ILE A 152 2.73 -4.32 -15.30
N ALA A 153 1.72 -5.09 -14.86
CA ALA A 153 1.91 -6.38 -14.21
C ALA A 153 2.68 -7.36 -15.10
N GLU A 154 2.40 -7.39 -16.41
CA GLU A 154 3.12 -8.22 -17.38
C GLU A 154 4.62 -7.92 -17.41
N VAL A 155 5.01 -6.64 -17.33
CA VAL A 155 6.43 -6.26 -17.24
C VAL A 155 7.10 -6.88 -16.02
N PHE A 156 6.46 -6.76 -14.84
CA PHE A 156 7.00 -7.36 -13.62
C PHE A 156 7.07 -8.89 -13.71
N ARG A 157 6.06 -9.54 -14.26
CA ARG A 157 6.04 -11.02 -14.41
C ARG A 157 7.14 -11.52 -15.35
N ARG A 158 7.50 -10.76 -16.39
CA ARG A 158 8.65 -11.09 -17.25
C ARG A 158 10.00 -10.88 -16.55
N ARG A 159 10.15 -9.80 -15.76
CA ARG A 159 11.41 -9.45 -15.08
C ARG A 159 11.66 -10.29 -13.82
N ALA A 160 10.62 -10.52 -13.03
CA ALA A 160 10.65 -11.30 -11.79
C ALA A 160 9.25 -11.89 -11.54
N PRO A 161 8.96 -13.14 -11.91
CA PRO A 161 7.60 -13.72 -11.92
C PRO A 161 6.85 -13.64 -10.59
N SER A 162 7.55 -13.72 -9.46
CA SER A 162 6.97 -13.67 -8.11
C SER A 162 7.09 -12.32 -7.42
N PHE A 163 7.53 -11.26 -8.14
CA PHE A 163 7.71 -9.95 -7.52
C PHE A 163 6.35 -9.35 -7.11
N PRO A 164 6.16 -8.94 -5.82
CA PRO A 164 4.87 -8.52 -5.33
C PRO A 164 4.42 -7.17 -5.93
N LEU A 165 3.17 -7.08 -6.36
CA LEU A 165 2.57 -5.82 -6.77
C LEU A 165 1.13 -5.68 -6.28
N CYS A 166 0.72 -4.47 -5.87
CA CYS A 166 -0.67 -4.16 -5.55
C CYS A 166 -1.24 -3.07 -6.46
N GLY A 167 -2.55 -3.14 -6.70
CA GLY A 167 -3.29 -2.05 -7.32
C GLY A 167 -3.66 -0.99 -6.30
N ILE A 168 -3.66 0.31 -6.68
CA ILE A 168 -4.07 1.41 -5.82
C ILE A 168 -4.88 2.46 -6.58
N ALA A 169 -5.71 3.18 -5.86
CA ALA A 169 -6.61 4.26 -6.21
C ALA A 169 -7.98 3.79 -6.72
N GLY A 170 -9.02 4.27 -6.04
CA GLY A 170 -10.42 4.03 -6.37
C GLY A 170 -10.85 2.57 -6.23
N ILE A 171 -10.13 1.78 -5.44
CA ILE A 171 -10.42 0.37 -5.20
C ILE A 171 -11.30 0.22 -3.96
N ASP A 172 -12.32 -0.62 -4.08
CA ASP A 172 -13.23 -1.04 -3.02
C ASP A 172 -13.67 -2.50 -3.22
N ALA A 173 -14.61 -2.99 -2.40
CA ALA A 173 -15.10 -4.37 -2.50
C ALA A 173 -15.83 -4.69 -3.83
N GLY A 174 -16.33 -3.68 -4.52
CA GLY A 174 -17.05 -3.84 -5.79
C GLY A 174 -16.12 -4.09 -6.98
N ASN A 175 -14.88 -3.59 -6.94
CA ASN A 175 -13.94 -3.62 -8.07
C ASN A 175 -12.58 -4.27 -7.76
N ALA A 176 -12.28 -4.62 -6.50
CA ALA A 176 -11.02 -5.25 -6.13
C ALA A 176 -10.73 -6.53 -6.93
N GLY A 177 -11.77 -7.32 -7.23
CA GLY A 177 -11.64 -8.52 -8.05
C GLY A 177 -11.10 -8.25 -9.46
N GLU A 178 -11.42 -7.10 -10.06
CA GLU A 178 -10.90 -6.69 -11.37
C GLU A 178 -9.40 -6.38 -11.29
N ALA A 179 -8.95 -5.70 -10.22
CA ALA A 179 -7.53 -5.42 -10.00
C ALA A 179 -6.72 -6.73 -9.84
N ILE A 180 -7.24 -7.70 -9.09
CA ILE A 180 -6.61 -9.02 -8.93
C ILE A 180 -6.58 -9.78 -10.26
N ALA A 181 -7.68 -9.79 -11.02
CA ALA A 181 -7.75 -10.43 -12.33
C ALA A 181 -6.77 -9.79 -13.33
N ALA A 182 -6.49 -8.49 -13.21
CA ALA A 182 -5.50 -7.76 -13.99
C ALA A 182 -4.04 -8.02 -13.56
N GLY A 183 -3.79 -8.89 -12.58
CA GLY A 183 -2.45 -9.34 -12.21
C GLY A 183 -1.91 -8.79 -10.87
N ALA A 184 -2.68 -7.99 -10.12
CA ALA A 184 -2.29 -7.55 -8.78
C ALA A 184 -2.31 -8.72 -7.78
N ASP A 185 -1.38 -8.74 -6.84
CA ASP A 185 -1.31 -9.71 -5.75
C ASP A 185 -2.07 -9.23 -4.51
N GLY A 186 -2.60 -8.01 -4.56
CA GLY A 186 -3.39 -7.39 -3.53
C GLY A 186 -3.83 -5.99 -3.91
N VAL A 187 -4.48 -5.31 -2.97
CA VAL A 187 -5.03 -3.97 -3.17
C VAL A 187 -4.62 -3.03 -2.03
N ALA A 188 -4.31 -1.78 -2.39
CA ALA A 188 -4.01 -0.71 -1.45
C ALA A 188 -5.16 0.30 -1.46
N VAL A 189 -5.71 0.60 -0.28
CA VAL A 189 -6.93 1.40 -0.14
C VAL A 189 -6.84 2.41 1.01
N ILE A 190 -7.54 3.55 0.86
CA ILE A 190 -7.73 4.57 1.90
C ILE A 190 -9.19 4.59 2.33
N SER A 191 -10.04 5.30 1.59
CA SER A 191 -11.42 5.61 1.93
C SER A 191 -12.35 4.39 2.02
N ALA A 192 -12.03 3.33 1.27
CA ALA A 192 -12.77 2.08 1.32
C ALA A 192 -12.77 1.41 2.71
N LEU A 193 -11.83 1.79 3.58
CA LEU A 193 -11.75 1.35 4.97
C LEU A 193 -12.01 2.51 5.94
N SER A 194 -11.24 3.58 5.82
CA SER A 194 -11.18 4.65 6.81
C SER A 194 -12.46 5.48 6.94
N LEU A 195 -13.24 5.60 5.86
CA LEU A 195 -14.52 6.35 5.87
C LEU A 195 -15.76 5.48 6.12
N GLN A 196 -15.58 4.18 6.30
CA GLN A 196 -16.70 3.28 6.62
C GLN A 196 -17.14 3.44 8.07
N ALA A 197 -18.42 3.20 8.34
CA ALA A 197 -18.96 3.23 9.71
C ALA A 197 -18.23 2.23 10.62
N ASP A 198 -17.96 1.02 10.10
CA ASP A 198 -17.20 -0.04 10.73
C ASP A 198 -15.99 -0.41 9.87
N PRO A 199 -14.79 0.15 10.13
CA PRO A 199 -13.57 -0.15 9.39
C PRO A 199 -13.13 -1.61 9.50
N GLN A 200 -13.40 -2.29 10.63
CA GLN A 200 -13.06 -3.69 10.82
C GLN A 200 -13.88 -4.59 9.91
N ALA A 201 -15.20 -4.42 9.89
CA ALA A 201 -16.09 -5.17 9.02
C ALA A 201 -15.79 -4.89 7.54
N ALA A 202 -15.48 -3.64 7.17
CA ALA A 202 -15.10 -3.28 5.81
C ALA A 202 -13.78 -3.95 5.37
N ALA A 203 -12.79 -3.98 6.25
CA ALA A 203 -11.52 -4.68 5.99
C ALA A 203 -11.75 -6.19 5.82
N HIS A 204 -12.57 -6.80 6.67
CA HIS A 204 -12.90 -8.23 6.57
C HIS A 204 -13.61 -8.56 5.25
N ALA A 205 -14.57 -7.76 4.86
CA ALA A 205 -15.31 -7.95 3.61
C ALA A 205 -14.38 -7.80 2.39
N LEU A 206 -13.57 -6.72 2.33
CA LEU A 206 -12.64 -6.48 1.22
C LEU A 206 -11.57 -7.56 1.15
N ARG A 207 -11.02 -7.99 2.27
CA ARG A 207 -10.05 -9.09 2.35
C ARG A 207 -10.66 -10.39 1.80
N GLY A 208 -11.89 -10.72 2.12
CA GLY A 208 -12.60 -11.89 1.58
C GLY A 208 -12.74 -11.84 0.06
N VAL A 209 -13.06 -10.67 -0.51
CA VAL A 209 -13.10 -10.47 -1.97
C VAL A 209 -11.74 -10.74 -2.61
N VAL A 210 -10.67 -10.20 -2.03
CA VAL A 210 -9.30 -10.37 -2.54
C VAL A 210 -8.88 -11.85 -2.48
N ASP A 211 -9.10 -12.52 -1.35
CA ASP A 211 -8.72 -13.93 -1.18
C ASP A 211 -9.44 -14.83 -2.19
N VAL A 212 -10.75 -14.62 -2.42
CA VAL A 212 -11.53 -15.36 -3.43
C VAL A 212 -11.01 -15.07 -4.85
N ALA A 213 -10.68 -13.83 -5.17
CA ALA A 213 -10.17 -13.48 -6.49
C ALA A 213 -8.77 -14.08 -6.75
N LEU A 214 -7.89 -14.10 -5.76
CA LEU A 214 -6.58 -14.73 -5.82
C LEU A 214 -6.69 -16.25 -6.03
N ALA A 215 -7.57 -16.93 -5.29
CA ALA A 215 -7.82 -18.36 -5.45
C ALA A 215 -8.28 -18.70 -6.88
N ARG A 216 -9.21 -17.93 -7.43
CA ARG A 216 -9.68 -18.10 -8.81
C ARG A 216 -8.59 -17.90 -9.86
N ARG A 217 -7.63 -17.00 -9.62
CA ARG A 217 -6.50 -16.75 -10.53
C ARG A 217 -5.52 -17.93 -10.56
N GLN A 218 -5.30 -18.59 -9.43
CA GLN A 218 -4.39 -19.76 -9.34
C GLN A 218 -4.90 -21.01 -10.06
N HIS A 219 -6.20 -21.10 -10.32
CA HIS A 219 -6.84 -22.24 -11.00
C HIS A 219 -7.05 -22.02 -12.50
N ARG A 220 -6.53 -20.91 -13.06
CA ARG A 220 -6.53 -20.63 -14.50
C ARG A 220 -5.17 -20.89 -15.12
#